data_1ece13d83a98a508d4a76b068d98ba5a
#
_entry.id   1ece13d83a98a508d4a76b068d98ba5a
#
_cell.length_a   1.000
_cell.length_b   1.000
_cell.length_c   1.000
_cell.angle_alpha   90.00
_cell.angle_beta   90.00
_cell.angle_gamma   90.00
#
_symmetry.space_group_name_H-M   'P 1'
#
loop_
_entity.id
_entity.type
_entity.pdbx_description
1 polymer ?
#
loop_
_entity_poly.entity_id
_entity_poly.type
_entity_poly.pdbx_seq_one_letter_code
_entity_poly.pdbx_strand_id
1 'polypeptide(L)'
;MKISGICTWLFLFLGACGIQDGRPNGVFIRVENNSDVNFHAVTVRSGKSEQFFGDVPSRASSNYQEFDHAFRYGAVWLKAEGMDFSLAPIDYVGEIPLKDGFYTYRIGLSSANLTDASLTLDLVKE
;
A
#
# COMPACT_ATOMS: atom_id res chain seq x y z
N MET A 1 26.75 32.44 19.13
CA MET A 1 26.40 31.87 19.00
C MET A 1 26.06 31.34 18.75
N LYS A 2 25.92 31.14 18.64
CA LYS A 2 25.55 30.37 18.36
C LYS A 2 25.19 29.77 17.82
N ILE A 3 25.33 29.38 17.67
CA ILE A 3 24.92 28.59 17.14
C ILE A 3 24.92 27.93 16.89
N SER A 4 25.01 27.76 17.05
CA SER A 4 24.93 26.87 16.74
C SER A 4 24.60 26.24 16.57
N GLY A 5 24.73 26.15 16.58
CA GLY A 5 24.38 25.12 16.40
C GLY A 5 23.82 24.75 15.99
N ILE A 6 23.94 24.61 15.77
CA ILE A 6 23.36 24.02 15.29
C ILE A 6 23.31 23.51 14.56
N CYS A 7 23.58 23.32 14.41
CA CYS A 7 23.45 22.59 13.68
C CYS A 7 23.55 21.83 13.59
N THR A 8 23.78 21.64 13.80
CA THR A 8 23.67 20.60 13.66
C THR A 8 22.97 20.02 13.78
N TRP A 9 22.99 20.16 13.90
CA TRP A 9 22.22 19.26 13.86
C TRP A 9 21.71 18.87 13.13
N LEU A 10 21.91 18.92 12.86
CA LEU A 10 21.47 18.38 12.04
C LEU A 10 21.61 17.73 11.60
N PHE A 11 21.98 17.60 11.70
CA PHE A 11 22.09 16.68 11.13
C PHE A 11 21.97 15.88 11.34
N LEU A 12 22.14 15.86 11.64
CA LEU A 12 21.93 14.83 11.64
C LEU A 12 21.38 14.37 11.42
N PHE A 13 21.49 14.26 11.41
CA PHE A 13 21.00 13.49 10.92
C PHE A 13 20.97 13.09 10.30
N LEU A 14 21.32 13.07 10.14
CA LEU A 14 21.32 12.47 9.42
C LEU A 14 21.56 11.88 9.11
N GLY A 15 21.78 11.71 9.20
CA GLY A 15 22.01 10.83 8.96
C GLY A 15 22.11 10.38 8.73
N ALA A 16 22.39 9.95 8.86
CA ALA A 16 22.35 9.18 8.57
C ALA A 16 22.11 8.90 8.09
N CYS A 17 22.02 8.80 8.02
CA CYS A 17 21.71 8.33 7.45
C CYS A 17 21.84 7.88 6.81
N GLY A 18 22.06 7.77 7.07
CA GLY A 18 22.47 7.07 6.26
C GLY A 18 21.99 6.46 5.43
N ILE A 19 22.25 6.51 4.92
CA ILE A 19 21.73 5.75 4.20
C ILE A 19 22.42 4.83 3.54
N GLN A 20 22.65 4.13 3.69
CA GLN A 20 22.71 2.91 3.22
C GLN A 20 22.89 2.88 1.76
N ASP A 21 22.66 1.75 1.11
CA ASP A 21 22.74 1.62 -0.33
C ASP A 21 21.45 2.02 -1.04
N GLY A 22 20.46 2.51 -0.29
CA GLY A 22 19.20 2.95 -0.83
C GLY A 22 18.24 1.86 -1.19
N ARG A 23 18.59 0.60 -0.99
CA ARG A 23 17.68 -0.49 -1.30
C ARG A 23 16.75 -0.74 -0.11
N PRO A 24 15.46 -1.03 -0.37
CA PRO A 24 14.57 -1.34 0.72
C PRO A 24 14.93 -2.67 1.36
N ASN A 25 14.68 -2.76 2.67
CA ASN A 25 14.86 -3.98 3.43
C ASN A 25 13.49 -4.44 3.90
N GLY A 26 12.77 -5.08 3.00
CA GLY A 26 11.43 -5.54 3.27
C GLY A 26 10.50 -5.25 2.10
N VAL A 27 9.27 -5.70 2.21
CA VAL A 27 8.26 -5.49 1.18
C VAL A 27 7.35 -4.38 1.66
N PHE A 28 7.30 -3.28 0.91
CA PHE A 28 6.49 -2.12 1.25
C PHE A 28 5.43 -1.93 0.19
N ILE A 29 4.17 -1.87 0.61
CA ILE A 29 3.05 -1.78 -0.30
C ILE A 29 2.20 -0.57 0.08
N ARG A 30 1.78 0.18 -0.92
CA ARG A 30 0.75 1.20 -0.76
C ARG A 30 -0.45 0.83 -1.63
N VAL A 31 -1.58 1.42 -1.31
CA VAL A 31 -2.81 1.25 -2.08
C VAL A 31 -3.03 2.48 -2.93
N GLU A 32 -3.34 2.28 -4.20
CA GLU A 32 -3.76 3.35 -5.09
C GLU A 32 -5.23 3.13 -5.42
N ASN A 33 -6.04 4.15 -5.22
CA ASN A 33 -7.46 4.12 -5.58
C ASN A 33 -7.60 4.55 -7.04
N ASN A 34 -7.75 3.59 -7.92
CA ASN A 34 -7.87 3.85 -9.35
C ASN A 34 -9.35 3.91 -9.75
N SER A 35 -10.13 4.69 -9.00
CA SER A 35 -11.57 4.83 -9.26
C SER A 35 -12.00 6.26 -9.04
N ASP A 36 -13.27 6.55 -9.37
CA ASP A 36 -13.85 7.87 -9.23
C ASP A 36 -14.57 8.07 -7.90
N VAL A 37 -14.53 7.08 -7.00
CA VAL A 37 -15.18 7.19 -5.70
C VAL A 37 -14.15 7.02 -4.59
N ASN A 38 -14.44 7.61 -3.44
CA ASN A 38 -13.54 7.47 -2.29
C ASN A 38 -13.66 6.07 -1.68
N PHE A 39 -12.52 5.50 -1.30
CA PHE A 39 -12.50 4.24 -0.57
C PHE A 39 -12.32 4.53 0.91
N HIS A 40 -13.08 3.83 1.74
CA HIS A 40 -13.01 3.99 3.19
C HIS A 40 -12.63 2.66 3.83
N ALA A 41 -11.89 2.76 4.94
CA ALA A 41 -11.52 1.62 5.77
C ALA A 41 -10.86 0.50 4.96
N VAL A 42 -9.93 0.87 4.07
CA VAL A 42 -9.25 -0.10 3.22
C VAL A 42 -8.34 -0.98 4.06
N THR A 43 -8.58 -2.28 3.99
CA THR A 43 -7.75 -3.28 4.66
C THR A 43 -7.25 -4.27 3.61
N VAL A 44 -5.98 -4.60 3.67
CA VAL A 44 -5.36 -5.51 2.71
C VAL A 44 -4.63 -6.60 3.45
N ARG A 45 -4.84 -7.85 3.02
CA ARG A 45 -4.08 -8.99 3.50
C ARG A 45 -3.46 -9.71 2.32
N SER A 46 -2.15 -9.89 2.38
CA SER A 46 -1.43 -10.65 1.37
C SER A 46 -0.59 -11.69 2.11
N GLY A 47 -0.83 -12.95 1.80
CA GLY A 47 -0.24 -14.02 2.59
C GLY A 47 -0.76 -13.97 4.01
N LYS A 48 0.15 -13.84 4.97
CA LYS A 48 -0.20 -13.79 6.39
C LYS A 48 -0.14 -12.37 6.96
N SER A 49 0.27 -11.41 6.15
CA SER A 49 0.37 -10.02 6.61
C SER A 49 -0.91 -9.27 6.29
N GLU A 50 -1.40 -8.53 7.25
CA GLU A 50 -2.59 -7.71 7.07
C GLU A 50 -2.30 -6.30 7.56
N GLN A 51 -2.67 -5.30 6.76
CA GLN A 51 -2.46 -3.91 7.11
C GLN A 51 -3.72 -3.10 6.84
N PHE A 52 -3.97 -2.16 7.72
CA PHE A 52 -5.08 -1.23 7.60
C PHE A 52 -4.55 0.07 6.99
N PHE A 53 -5.11 0.46 5.85
CA PHE A 53 -4.68 1.67 5.15
C PHE A 53 -5.61 2.85 5.39
N GLY A 54 -6.81 2.60 5.91
CA GLY A 54 -7.76 3.67 6.17
C GLY A 54 -8.42 4.19 4.91
N ASP A 55 -8.63 5.49 4.87
CA ASP A 55 -9.32 6.13 3.75
C ASP A 55 -8.33 6.45 2.64
N VAL A 56 -8.70 6.10 1.42
CA VAL A 56 -7.90 6.40 0.23
C VAL A 56 -8.84 7.10 -0.75
N PRO A 57 -8.73 8.43 -0.85
CA PRO A 57 -9.62 9.18 -1.74
C PRO A 57 -9.45 8.78 -3.20
N SER A 58 -10.46 9.12 -3.98
CA SER A 58 -10.47 8.88 -5.43
C SER A 58 -9.16 9.35 -6.05
N ARG A 59 -8.53 8.49 -6.84
CA ARG A 59 -7.32 8.78 -7.61
C ARG A 59 -6.10 9.11 -6.75
N ALA A 60 -6.14 8.82 -5.45
CA ALA A 60 -5.04 9.06 -4.53
C ALA A 60 -4.39 7.75 -4.12
N SER A 61 -3.25 7.86 -3.47
CA SER A 61 -2.51 6.71 -2.95
C SER A 61 -2.31 6.88 -1.46
N SER A 62 -2.29 5.75 -0.75
CA SER A 62 -1.99 5.72 0.67
C SER A 62 -0.48 5.82 0.91
N ASN A 63 -0.10 5.91 2.17
CA ASN A 63 1.29 5.69 2.57
C ASN A 63 1.66 4.23 2.37
N TYR A 64 2.96 3.97 2.31
CA TYR A 64 3.46 2.60 2.28
C TYR A 64 3.35 1.96 3.65
N GLN A 65 3.07 0.67 3.68
CA GLN A 65 3.13 -0.13 4.90
C GLN A 65 3.95 -1.39 4.63
N GLU A 66 4.65 -1.86 5.65
CA GLU A 66 5.51 -3.02 5.50
C GLU A 66 4.70 -4.30 5.66
N PHE A 67 4.98 -5.28 4.79
CA PHE A 67 4.40 -6.62 4.85
C PHE A 67 5.53 -7.62 5.09
N ASP A 68 5.31 -8.57 6.00
CA ASP A 68 6.30 -9.63 6.22
C ASP A 68 6.46 -10.49 5.00
N HIS A 69 5.34 -10.98 4.48
CA HIS A 69 5.30 -11.75 3.26
C HIS A 69 4.10 -11.29 2.47
N ALA A 70 4.32 -11.00 1.21
CA ALA A 70 3.24 -10.56 0.35
C ALA A 70 3.40 -11.18 -1.02
N PHE A 71 2.29 -11.25 -1.73
CA PHE A 71 2.23 -11.80 -3.07
C PHE A 71 1.76 -10.72 -4.02
N ARG A 72 1.74 -11.01 -5.31
CA ARG A 72 1.32 -10.04 -6.30
C ARG A 72 -0.17 -9.72 -6.23
N TYR A 73 -0.91 -10.41 -5.39
CA TYR A 73 -2.31 -10.10 -5.12
C TYR A 73 -2.62 -10.39 -3.66
N GLY A 74 -3.78 -9.96 -3.23
CA GLY A 74 -4.19 -10.17 -1.85
C GLY A 74 -5.68 -9.98 -1.68
N ALA A 75 -6.14 -10.20 -0.47
CA ALA A 75 -7.51 -9.92 -0.09
C ALA A 75 -7.66 -8.45 0.25
N VAL A 76 -8.77 -7.85 -0.15
CA VAL A 76 -9.05 -6.44 0.08
C VAL A 76 -10.47 -6.30 0.58
N TRP A 77 -10.64 -5.45 1.60
CA TRP A 77 -11.96 -5.06 2.12
C TRP A 77 -12.00 -3.55 2.16
N LEU A 78 -13.10 -2.96 1.73
CA LEU A 78 -13.28 -1.52 1.80
C LEU A 78 -14.75 -1.17 1.70
N LYS A 79 -15.05 0.10 1.98
CA LYS A 79 -16.37 0.67 1.75
C LYS A 79 -16.26 1.79 0.72
N ALA A 80 -17.25 1.89 -0.13
CA ALA A 80 -17.34 2.98 -1.10
C ALA A 80 -18.83 3.34 -1.25
N GLU A 81 -19.16 4.61 -1.10
CA GLU A 81 -20.53 5.10 -1.21
C GLU A 81 -21.50 4.32 -0.31
N GLY A 82 -21.05 3.98 0.89
CA GLY A 82 -21.88 3.24 1.85
C GLY A 82 -22.01 1.75 1.59
N MET A 83 -21.36 1.23 0.56
CA MET A 83 -21.45 -0.18 0.19
C MET A 83 -20.14 -0.90 0.53
N ASP A 84 -20.27 -2.16 0.92
CA ASP A 84 -19.11 -2.99 1.23
C ASP A 84 -18.62 -3.70 -0.02
N PHE A 85 -17.33 -3.68 -0.22
CA PHE A 85 -16.67 -4.39 -1.32
C PHE A 85 -15.56 -5.25 -0.76
N SER A 86 -15.37 -6.41 -1.37
CA SER A 86 -14.25 -7.27 -1.00
C SER A 86 -13.75 -8.03 -2.21
N LEU A 87 -12.49 -8.40 -2.13
CA LEU A 87 -11.83 -9.23 -3.13
C LEU A 87 -10.97 -10.21 -2.34
N ALA A 88 -11.10 -11.49 -2.64
CA ALA A 88 -10.31 -12.48 -1.93
C ALA A 88 -9.80 -13.52 -2.93
N PRO A 89 -8.48 -13.76 -2.94
CA PRO A 89 -7.93 -14.85 -3.73
C PRO A 89 -8.34 -16.19 -3.12
N ILE A 90 -8.38 -17.22 -3.94
CA ILE A 90 -8.74 -18.54 -3.45
C ILE A 90 -7.65 -19.07 -2.54
N ASP A 91 -6.40 -19.01 -3.00
CA ASP A 91 -5.24 -19.38 -2.22
C ASP A 91 -3.98 -18.84 -2.90
N TYR A 92 -2.84 -19.13 -2.27
CA TYR A 92 -1.54 -18.67 -2.79
C TYR A 92 -0.66 -19.84 -3.23
N VAL A 93 -1.24 -21.00 -3.42
CA VAL A 93 -0.47 -22.19 -3.79
C VAL A 93 0.27 -21.93 -5.10
N GLY A 94 1.58 -22.20 -5.09
CA GLY A 94 2.41 -21.99 -6.26
C GLY A 94 2.87 -20.56 -6.48
N GLU A 95 2.43 -19.61 -5.65
CA GLU A 95 2.85 -18.23 -5.79
C GLU A 95 4.20 -18.00 -5.15
N ILE A 96 4.97 -17.12 -5.77
CA ILE A 96 6.28 -16.74 -5.27
C ILE A 96 6.11 -15.44 -4.50
N PRO A 97 6.60 -15.35 -3.25
CA PRO A 97 6.51 -14.09 -2.52
C PRO A 97 7.25 -12.97 -3.23
N LEU A 98 6.76 -11.75 -3.05
CA LEU A 98 7.42 -10.58 -3.60
C LEU A 98 8.80 -10.40 -2.96
N LYS A 99 9.75 -9.97 -3.76
CA LYS A 99 11.07 -9.62 -3.28
C LYS A 99 11.02 -8.27 -2.59
N ASP A 100 12.03 -7.99 -1.77
CA ASP A 100 12.12 -6.69 -1.12
C ASP A 100 11.98 -5.58 -2.15
N GLY A 101 11.23 -4.56 -1.81
CA GLY A 101 10.99 -3.46 -2.72
C GLY A 101 9.74 -2.69 -2.36
N PHE A 102 9.45 -1.70 -3.19
CA PHE A 102 8.26 -0.87 -3.08
C PHE A 102 7.29 -1.25 -4.18
N TYR A 103 6.03 -1.39 -3.79
CA TYR A 103 4.98 -1.83 -4.69
C TYR A 103 3.72 -1.02 -4.48
N THR A 104 2.89 -0.99 -5.49
CA THR A 104 1.57 -0.40 -5.39
C THR A 104 0.54 -1.47 -5.75
N TYR A 105 -0.43 -1.66 -4.86
CA TYR A 105 -1.64 -2.40 -5.19
C TYR A 105 -2.63 -1.38 -5.75
N ARG A 106 -2.80 -1.42 -7.05
CA ARG A 106 -3.76 -0.53 -7.71
C ARG A 106 -5.12 -1.19 -7.67
N ILE A 107 -6.03 -0.58 -6.94
CA ILE A 107 -7.36 -1.13 -6.72
C ILE A 107 -8.36 -0.28 -7.48
N GLY A 108 -9.18 -0.93 -8.28
CA GLY A 108 -10.19 -0.26 -9.07
C GLY A 108 -11.52 -0.97 -8.98
N LEU A 109 -12.46 -0.47 -9.77
CA LEU A 109 -13.80 -1.04 -9.86
C LEU A 109 -14.05 -1.47 -11.30
N SER A 110 -14.72 -2.61 -11.45
CA SER A 110 -14.97 -3.16 -12.78
C SER A 110 -16.07 -2.41 -13.54
N SER A 111 -16.85 -1.59 -12.84
CA SER A 111 -17.96 -0.85 -13.44
C SER A 111 -18.17 0.45 -12.70
N ALA A 112 -18.66 1.47 -13.41
CA ALA A 112 -19.07 2.73 -12.79
C ALA A 112 -20.37 2.56 -12.00
N ASN A 113 -21.16 1.55 -12.31
CA ASN A 113 -22.37 1.23 -11.55
C ASN A 113 -21.98 0.37 -10.37
N LEU A 114 -22.00 0.95 -9.16
CA LEU A 114 -21.50 0.30 -7.98
C LEU A 114 -22.27 -0.97 -7.61
N THR A 115 -23.54 -1.06 -7.97
CA THR A 115 -24.32 -2.26 -7.67
C THR A 115 -23.86 -3.47 -8.46
N ASP A 116 -23.18 -3.24 -9.59
CA ASP A 116 -22.65 -4.31 -10.44
C ASP A 116 -21.13 -4.40 -10.38
N ALA A 117 -20.48 -3.55 -9.59
CA ALA A 117 -19.02 -3.46 -9.59
C ALA A 117 -18.39 -4.52 -8.72
N SER A 118 -17.21 -4.93 -9.12
CA SER A 118 -16.32 -5.77 -8.33
C SER A 118 -14.99 -5.06 -8.21
N LEU A 119 -14.25 -5.37 -7.14
CA LEU A 119 -12.91 -4.83 -7.00
C LEU A 119 -11.96 -5.50 -7.98
N THR A 120 -11.04 -4.72 -8.50
CA THR A 120 -9.92 -5.22 -9.30
C THR A 120 -8.63 -4.85 -8.59
N LEU A 121 -7.58 -5.64 -8.80
CA LEU A 121 -6.29 -5.38 -8.19
C LEU A 121 -5.19 -5.72 -9.16
N ASP A 122 -4.31 -4.74 -9.37
CA ASP A 122 -3.11 -4.90 -10.18
C ASP A 122 -1.89 -4.55 -9.36
N LEU A 123 -0.82 -5.29 -9.53
CA LEU A 123 0.46 -5.00 -8.89
C LEU A 123 1.29 -4.12 -9.80
N VAL A 124 1.79 -3.04 -9.24
CA VAL A 124 2.76 -2.18 -9.91
C VAL A 124 4.02 -2.15 -9.06
N LYS A 125 5.15 -2.54 -9.65
CA LYS A 125 6.43 -2.43 -8.97
C LYS A 125 6.98 -1.04 -9.19
N GLU A 126 7.31 -0.37 -8.09
CA GLU A 126 7.85 0.98 -8.14
C GLU A 126 9.35 1.02 -8.42
#